data_4eef9f2b1530f2b97d72707a5ce6962b
#
_entry.id   4eef9f2b1530f2b97d72707a5ce6962b
#
_cell.length_a   1.000
_cell.length_b   1.000
_cell.length_c   1.000
_cell.angle_alpha   90.00
_cell.angle_beta   90.00
_cell.angle_gamma   90.00
#
_symmetry.space_group_name_H-M   'P 1'
#
loop_
_entity.id
_entity.type
_entity.pdbx_description
1 polymer ?
#
loop_
_entity_poly.entity_id
_entity_poly.type
_entity_poly.pdbx_seq_one_letter_code
_entity_poly.pdbx_strand_id
1 'polypeptide(L)' 'MKHANVQNADYFKTYLSLIMEHREFTLQEAIDFMVASYFYHNLELYGVKPREQFELAIRQLSVSIKK' A
#
# COMPACT_ATOMS: atom_id res chain seq x y z
N MET A 1 5.50 6.14 -21.64
CA MET A 1 5.23 6.25 -21.23
C MET A 1 5.16 6.59 -20.37
N LYS A 2 4.98 6.86 -19.79
CA LYS A 2 4.89 7.26 -19.11
C LYS A 2 4.86 6.93 -18.14
N HIS A 3 5.02 6.87 -17.54
CA HIS A 3 4.98 6.58 -16.63
C HIS A 3 4.89 7.06 -15.60
N ALA A 4 4.77 7.06 -15.74
CA ALA A 4 4.77 8.15 -14.95
C ALA A 4 4.24 7.95 -13.58
N ASN A 5 3.07 8.26 -13.35
CA ASN A 5 2.51 8.16 -12.02
C ASN A 5 2.15 6.73 -11.68
N VAL A 6 2.93 6.13 -10.81
CA VAL A 6 2.74 4.74 -10.44
C VAL A 6 2.19 4.56 -9.04
N GLN A 7 1.87 5.65 -8.36
CA GLN A 7 1.37 5.55 -6.99
C GLN A 7 -0.14 5.41 -6.97
N ASN A 8 -0.65 4.41 -7.70
CA ASN A 8 -2.06 4.12 -7.73
C ASN A 8 -2.37 2.90 -6.87
N ALA A 9 -3.65 2.54 -6.79
CA ALA A 9 -4.07 1.43 -5.92
C ALA A 9 -3.42 0.11 -6.33
N ASP A 10 -3.31 -0.16 -7.63
CA ASP A 10 -2.67 -1.40 -8.09
C ASP A 10 -1.22 -1.46 -7.64
N TYR A 11 -0.52 -0.35 -7.73
CA TYR A 11 0.86 -0.29 -7.30
C TYR A 11 0.96 -0.65 -5.81
N PHE A 12 0.12 -0.04 -4.99
CA PHE A 12 0.18 -0.29 -3.56
C PHE A 12 -0.28 -1.70 -3.21
N LYS A 13 -1.27 -2.22 -3.94
CA LYS A 13 -1.70 -3.59 -3.71
C LYS A 13 -0.56 -4.57 -3.96
N THR A 14 0.13 -4.39 -5.07
CA THR A 14 1.27 -5.25 -5.41
C THR A 14 2.36 -5.12 -4.38
N TYR A 15 2.65 -3.90 -3.97
CA TYR A 15 3.70 -3.64 -2.99
C TYR A 15 3.37 -4.32 -1.66
N LEU A 16 2.14 -4.12 -1.19
CA LEU A 16 1.73 -4.74 0.07
C LEU A 16 1.74 -6.26 -0.03
N SER A 17 1.28 -6.80 -1.15
CA SER A 17 1.27 -8.24 -1.34
C SER A 17 2.68 -8.83 -1.30
N LEU A 18 3.62 -8.14 -1.93
CA LEU A 18 5.00 -8.61 -1.92
C LEU A 18 5.60 -8.58 -0.51
N ILE A 19 5.29 -7.54 0.25
CA ILE A 19 5.77 -7.46 1.62
C ILE A 19 5.19 -8.60 2.45
N MET A 20 3.90 -8.84 2.30
CA MET A 20 3.24 -9.91 3.04
C MET A 20 3.88 -11.25 2.72
N GLU A 21 4.16 -11.47 1.45
CA GLU A 21 4.70 -12.75 1.01
C GLU A 21 6.14 -12.93 1.46
N HIS A 22 6.97 -11.92 1.24
CA HIS A 22 8.39 -12.03 1.52
C HIS A 22 8.71 -12.05 3.00
N ARG A 23 7.93 -11.33 3.79
CA ARG A 23 8.20 -11.22 5.22
C ARG A 23 7.21 -12.02 6.05
N GLU A 24 6.27 -12.67 5.40
CA GLU A 24 5.24 -13.44 6.07
C GLU A 24 4.47 -12.57 7.07
N PHE A 25 4.17 -11.37 6.62
CA PHE A 25 3.40 -10.41 7.41
C PHE A 25 1.92 -10.57 7.15
N THR A 26 1.11 -10.28 8.15
CA THR A 26 -0.30 -10.06 7.91
C THR A 26 -0.48 -8.74 7.16
N LEU A 27 -1.70 -8.50 6.69
CA LEU A 27 -1.97 -7.24 6.01
C LEU A 27 -1.69 -6.06 6.93
N GLN A 28 -2.11 -6.15 8.19
CA GLN A 28 -1.87 -5.04 9.12
C GLN A 28 -0.40 -4.79 9.33
N GLU A 29 0.39 -5.86 9.44
CA GLU A 29 1.83 -5.71 9.60
C GLU A 29 2.45 -5.07 8.37
N ALA A 30 1.97 -5.45 7.19
CA ALA A 30 2.48 -4.85 5.95
C ALA A 30 2.12 -3.37 5.87
N ILE A 31 0.90 -3.02 6.28
CA ILE A 31 0.48 -1.63 6.31
C ILE A 31 1.39 -0.82 7.23
N ASP A 32 1.60 -1.34 8.44
CA ASP A 32 2.45 -0.64 9.40
C ASP A 32 3.86 -0.47 8.86
N PHE A 33 4.37 -1.51 8.20
CA PHE A 33 5.70 -1.45 7.62
C PHE A 33 5.79 -0.35 6.55
N MET A 34 4.79 -0.27 5.69
CA MET A 34 4.79 0.75 4.65
C MET A 34 4.62 2.15 5.21
N VAL A 35 3.77 2.29 6.21
CA VAL A 35 3.62 3.60 6.84
C VAL A 35 4.95 4.08 7.40
N ALA A 36 5.70 3.18 8.00
CA ALA A 36 6.98 3.56 8.59
C ALA A 36 8.06 3.79 7.53
N SER A 37 8.14 2.91 6.52
CA SER A 37 9.28 2.93 5.62
C SER A 37 9.03 3.71 4.34
N TYR A 38 7.84 3.65 3.78
CA TYR A 38 7.53 4.34 2.53
C TYR A 38 7.03 5.75 2.79
N PHE A 39 6.14 5.89 3.76
CA PHE A 39 5.53 7.18 4.07
C PHE A 39 6.20 7.91 5.22
N TYR A 40 7.15 7.28 5.88
CA TYR A 40 7.87 7.90 7.00
C TYR A 40 6.91 8.43 8.05
N HIS A 41 5.87 7.65 8.35
CA HIS A 41 4.84 7.98 9.34
C HIS A 41 4.03 9.21 8.97
N ASN A 42 4.02 9.55 7.68
CA ASN A 42 3.23 10.68 7.19
C ASN A 42 2.52 10.25 5.91
N LEU A 43 1.28 9.83 6.03
CA LEU A 43 0.54 9.31 4.88
C LEU A 43 0.40 10.33 3.76
N GLU A 44 0.52 11.60 4.08
CA GLU A 44 0.38 12.65 3.08
C GLU A 44 1.73 13.15 2.57
N LEU A 45 2.79 12.40 2.84
CA LEU A 45 4.12 12.78 2.41
C LEU A 45 4.19 13.05 0.91
N TYR A 46 3.49 12.24 0.13
CA TYR A 46 3.49 12.35 -1.33
C TYR A 46 2.24 13.02 -1.86
N GLY A 47 1.41 13.57 -0.97
CA GLY A 47 0.20 14.27 -1.36
C GLY A 47 -1.04 13.46 -1.07
N VAL A 48 -2.18 14.07 -1.38
CA VAL A 48 -3.49 13.47 -1.08
C VAL A 48 -3.76 12.26 -1.97
N LYS A 49 -3.41 12.36 -3.24
CA LYS A 49 -3.70 11.28 -4.18
C LYS A 49 -3.04 9.96 -3.79
N PRO A 50 -1.74 9.93 -3.53
CA PRO A 50 -1.12 8.66 -3.10
C PRO A 50 -1.73 8.13 -1.81
N ARG A 51 -2.07 9.01 -0.89
CA ARG A 51 -2.70 8.56 0.36
C ARG A 51 -4.03 7.88 0.07
N GLU A 52 -4.83 8.49 -0.77
CA GLU A 52 -6.13 7.91 -1.12
C GLU A 52 -5.97 6.57 -1.82
N GLN A 53 -5.00 6.48 -2.71
CA GLN A 53 -4.77 5.24 -3.44
C GLN A 53 -4.25 4.14 -2.52
N PHE A 54 -3.45 4.51 -1.55
CA PHE A 54 -2.96 3.56 -0.57
C PHE A 54 -4.14 3.01 0.26
N GLU A 55 -5.01 3.91 0.69
CA GLU A 55 -6.18 3.48 1.46
C GLU A 55 -7.11 2.60 0.63
N LEU A 56 -7.26 2.92 -0.65
CA LEU A 56 -8.08 2.11 -1.53
C LEU A 56 -7.46 0.71 -1.69
N ALA A 57 -6.15 0.65 -1.83
CA ALA A 57 -5.45 -0.63 -1.94
C ALA A 57 -5.69 -1.48 -0.70
N ILE A 58 -5.60 -0.86 0.47
CA ILE A 58 -5.85 -1.57 1.72
C ILE A 58 -7.25 -2.14 1.74
N ARG A 59 -8.22 -1.33 1.35
CA ARG A 59 -9.61 -1.77 1.34
C ARG A 59 -9.80 -2.95 0.39
N GLN A 60 -9.22 -2.87 -0.79
CA GLN A 60 -9.36 -3.92 -1.78
C GLN A 60 -8.71 -5.21 -1.33
N LEU A 61 -7.53 -5.12 -0.73
CA LEU A 61 -6.86 -6.31 -0.21
C LEU A 61 -7.61 -6.89 0.97
N SER A 62 -8.18 -6.05 1.79
CA SER A 62 -8.94 -6.49 2.93
C SER A 62 -10.15 -7.32 2.51
N VAL A 63 -10.84 -6.86 1.47
CA VAL A 63 -11.97 -7.60 0.93
C VAL A 63 -11.51 -8.92 0.31
N SER A 64 -10.39 -8.88 -0.40
CA SER A 64 -9.88 -10.05 -1.11
C SER A 64 -9.42 -11.14 -0.14
N ILE A 65 -8.81 -10.74 0.97
CA ILE A 65 -8.29 -11.69 1.95
C ILE A 65 -9.40 -12.26 2.80
N LYS A 66 -10.37 -11.43 3.11
CA LYS A 66 -11.45 -11.84 3.98
C LYS A 66 -12.31 -12.88 3.29
N LYS A 67 -12.52 -13.96 3.92
CA LYS A 67 -13.34 -15.02 3.34
C LYS A 67 -14.47 -15.38 4.23
#